data_e64076b21803c2d1f2d2eb2fb4a54034
#
_entry.id   e64076b21803c2d1f2d2eb2fb4a54034
#
_cell.length_a   1.000
_cell.length_b   1.000
_cell.length_c   1.000
_cell.angle_alpha   90.00
_cell.angle_beta   90.00
_cell.angle_gamma   90.00
#
_symmetry.space_group_name_H-M   'P 1'
#
loop_
_entity.id
_entity.type
_entity.pdbx_description
1 polymer ?
#
loop_
_entity_poly.entity_id
_entity_poly.type
_entity_poly.pdbx_seq_one_letter_code
_entity_poly.pdbx_strand_id
1 'polypeptide(L)'
;DLQDKRVGIIGTGATAVQTIPELAKIVKELYVFQRTPSSVDVRDQRETTAEEIEAWSNEPGWARARRARFAKISAGRTAMKANDDYLSGKVADFKDRKSHASKLSTKELMEKTLNSNFRIMEQIRARVDLIVKDRKTAEALKPYYPYGCKRPTFHDEYLPAFNLSHVHLVDTAPNGVEKIDKDGVCHAGENYPVDVLIYATGFQWMATSTFNMIIGRTGASLHDKWKSQG
;
A
#
# COMPACT_ATOMS: atom_id res chain seq x y z
N ASP A 1 -17.06 4.95 -18.57
CA ASP A 1 -17.13 3.52 -18.87
C ASP A 1 -15.77 3.06 -19.40
N LEU A 2 -15.18 2.03 -18.75
CA LEU A 2 -13.85 1.48 -19.07
C LEU A 2 -13.95 0.11 -19.76
N GLN A 3 -15.15 -0.38 -19.97
CA GLN A 3 -15.37 -1.65 -20.64
C GLN A 3 -14.76 -1.59 -22.05
N ASP A 4 -14.12 -2.67 -22.46
CA ASP A 4 -13.44 -2.80 -23.75
C ASP A 4 -12.32 -1.78 -24.06
N LYS A 5 -11.87 -1.00 -23.05
CA LYS A 5 -10.76 -0.05 -23.20
C LYS A 5 -9.42 -0.69 -22.86
N ARG A 6 -8.36 -0.18 -23.50
CA ARG A 6 -6.98 -0.38 -23.06
C ARG A 6 -6.67 0.68 -22.03
N VAL A 7 -6.40 0.25 -20.79
CA VAL A 7 -6.18 1.16 -19.66
C VAL A 7 -4.73 1.07 -19.20
N GLY A 8 -4.09 2.22 -19.06
CA GLY A 8 -2.80 2.35 -18.38
C GLY A 8 -2.99 2.88 -16.97
N ILE A 9 -2.27 2.33 -16.00
CA ILE A 9 -2.18 2.89 -14.65
C ILE A 9 -0.73 3.12 -14.26
N ILE A 10 -0.38 4.34 -13.90
CA ILE A 10 0.97 4.70 -13.46
C ILE A 10 1.03 4.71 -11.93
N GLY A 11 1.87 3.83 -11.38
CA GLY A 11 2.07 3.65 -9.95
C GLY A 11 1.48 2.37 -9.40
N THR A 12 2.08 1.89 -8.30
CA THR A 12 1.72 0.65 -7.61
C THR A 12 1.51 0.86 -6.10
N GLY A 13 1.24 2.10 -5.68
CA GLY A 13 0.93 2.43 -4.29
C GLY A 13 -0.47 1.99 -3.84
N ALA A 14 -0.90 2.42 -2.66
CA ALA A 14 -2.15 1.98 -2.03
C ALA A 14 -3.40 2.18 -2.91
N THR A 15 -3.43 3.23 -3.72
CA THR A 15 -4.52 3.46 -4.68
C THR A 15 -4.52 2.37 -5.76
N ALA A 16 -3.38 2.15 -6.42
CA ALA A 16 -3.25 1.18 -7.49
C ALA A 16 -3.51 -0.26 -7.00
N VAL A 17 -3.02 -0.61 -5.81
CA VAL A 17 -3.25 -1.94 -5.21
C VAL A 17 -4.73 -2.26 -5.07
N GLN A 18 -5.57 -1.26 -4.77
CA GLN A 18 -7.02 -1.44 -4.68
C GLN A 18 -7.73 -1.35 -6.04
N THR A 19 -7.19 -0.57 -6.97
CA THR A 19 -7.85 -0.28 -8.25
C THR A 19 -7.54 -1.33 -9.31
N ILE A 20 -6.31 -1.88 -9.35
CA ILE A 20 -5.88 -2.84 -10.36
C ILE A 20 -6.76 -4.09 -10.41
N PRO A 21 -7.11 -4.76 -9.30
CA PRO A 21 -7.98 -5.94 -9.35
C PRO A 21 -9.37 -5.64 -9.92
N GLU A 22 -9.92 -4.46 -9.62
CA GLU A 22 -11.24 -4.07 -10.13
C GLU A 22 -11.18 -3.70 -11.63
N LEU A 23 -10.14 -3.00 -12.05
CA LEU A 23 -9.91 -2.71 -13.47
C LEU A 23 -9.74 -4.00 -14.27
N ALA A 24 -8.98 -4.95 -13.77
CA ALA A 24 -8.73 -6.23 -14.42
C ALA A 24 -10.00 -7.03 -14.73
N LYS A 25 -11.10 -6.77 -14.01
CA LYS A 25 -12.41 -7.45 -14.25
C LYS A 25 -13.17 -6.89 -15.44
N ILE A 26 -12.87 -5.67 -15.89
CA ILE A 26 -13.74 -4.94 -16.83
C ILE A 26 -13.04 -4.40 -18.08
N VAL A 27 -11.71 -4.24 -18.06
CA VAL A 27 -10.97 -3.63 -19.17
C VAL A 27 -10.54 -4.67 -20.19
N LYS A 28 -10.32 -4.24 -21.45
CA LYS A 28 -9.79 -5.09 -22.51
C LYS A 28 -8.33 -5.45 -22.29
N GLU A 29 -7.51 -4.45 -21.96
CA GLU A 29 -6.08 -4.58 -21.65
C GLU A 29 -5.74 -3.65 -20.50
N LEU A 30 -4.90 -4.10 -19.56
CA LEU A 30 -4.41 -3.31 -18.45
C LEU A 30 -2.87 -3.27 -18.43
N TYR A 31 -2.31 -2.09 -18.61
CA TYR A 31 -0.87 -1.85 -18.49
C TYR A 31 -0.57 -1.18 -17.16
N VAL A 32 0.18 -1.86 -16.30
CA VAL A 32 0.58 -1.36 -14.98
C VAL A 32 2.02 -0.89 -15.03
N PHE A 33 2.23 0.42 -15.03
CA PHE A 33 3.56 1.03 -15.06
C PHE A 33 4.12 1.15 -13.65
N GLN A 34 5.11 0.34 -13.34
CA GLN A 34 5.70 0.22 -12.01
C GLN A 34 7.13 0.73 -11.97
N ARG A 35 7.40 1.74 -11.18
CA ARG A 35 8.78 2.15 -10.86
C ARG A 35 9.36 1.40 -9.66
N THR A 36 8.54 1.12 -8.65
CA THR A 36 8.95 0.42 -7.44
C THR A 36 7.78 -0.42 -6.94
N PRO A 37 7.96 -1.73 -6.72
CA PRO A 37 6.90 -2.59 -6.24
C PRO A 37 6.43 -2.18 -4.83
N SER A 38 5.16 -2.41 -4.53
CA SER A 38 4.62 -2.28 -3.18
C SER A 38 4.75 -3.58 -2.40
N SER A 39 4.91 -3.48 -1.09
CA SER A 39 4.74 -4.62 -0.20
C SER A 39 3.25 -4.91 -0.04
N VAL A 40 2.76 -6.01 -0.62
CA VAL A 40 1.35 -6.39 -0.57
C VAL A 40 1.19 -7.69 0.19
N ASP A 41 0.68 -7.59 1.41
CA ASP A 41 0.41 -8.75 2.26
C ASP A 41 -1.07 -9.15 2.19
N VAL A 42 -1.41 -10.24 2.83
CA VAL A 42 -2.77 -10.77 2.92
C VAL A 42 -3.68 -9.78 3.62
N ARG A 43 -4.86 -9.53 3.04
CA ARG A 43 -5.92 -8.73 3.65
C ARG A 43 -6.86 -9.59 4.48
N ASP A 44 -7.05 -10.83 4.07
CA ASP A 44 -8.03 -11.76 4.63
C ASP A 44 -9.44 -11.13 4.66
N GLN A 45 -9.84 -10.61 3.48
CA GLN A 45 -11.12 -9.94 3.33
C GLN A 45 -12.26 -10.96 3.42
N ARG A 46 -13.18 -10.70 4.33
CA ARG A 46 -14.41 -11.49 4.49
C ARG A 46 -15.62 -10.58 4.70
N GLU A 47 -16.76 -11.12 4.48
CA GLU A 47 -18.01 -10.44 4.82
C GLU A 47 -18.18 -10.32 6.33
N THR A 48 -18.77 -9.21 6.77
CA THR A 48 -19.15 -9.01 8.16
C THR A 48 -20.39 -9.84 8.46
N THR A 49 -20.35 -10.66 9.50
CA THR A 49 -21.49 -11.51 9.85
C THR A 49 -22.66 -10.72 10.47
N ALA A 50 -23.85 -11.27 10.41
CA ALA A 50 -25.04 -10.64 11.01
C ALA A 50 -24.86 -10.42 12.52
N GLU A 51 -24.25 -11.40 13.20
CA GLU A 51 -23.98 -11.33 14.65
C GLU A 51 -22.97 -10.21 14.98
N GLU A 52 -21.95 -10.01 14.14
CA GLU A 52 -21.00 -8.90 14.29
C GLU A 52 -21.69 -7.56 14.09
N ILE A 53 -22.55 -7.45 13.08
CA ILE A 53 -23.34 -6.23 12.81
C ILE A 53 -24.23 -5.91 14.00
N GLU A 54 -24.96 -6.90 14.52
CA GLU A 54 -25.83 -6.74 15.69
C GLU A 54 -25.04 -6.32 16.93
N ALA A 55 -23.94 -7.00 17.22
CA ALA A 55 -23.08 -6.68 18.37
C ALA A 55 -22.54 -5.24 18.32
N TRP A 56 -22.21 -4.75 17.12
CA TRP A 56 -21.67 -3.40 16.97
C TRP A 56 -22.76 -2.33 16.92
N SER A 57 -23.87 -2.58 16.22
CA SER A 57 -24.93 -1.59 16.06
C SER A 57 -25.65 -1.24 17.36
N ASN A 58 -25.64 -2.15 18.34
CA ASN A 58 -26.22 -1.94 19.66
C ASN A 58 -25.37 -1.06 20.60
N GLU A 59 -24.12 -0.76 20.23
CA GLU A 59 -23.24 0.12 21.02
C GLU A 59 -23.11 1.51 20.40
N PRO A 60 -23.72 2.57 20.97
CA PRO A 60 -23.50 3.93 20.49
C PRO A 60 -22.00 4.29 20.46
N GLY A 61 -21.51 4.75 19.30
CA GLY A 61 -20.10 5.13 19.14
C GLY A 61 -19.14 3.96 18.90
N TRP A 62 -19.60 2.76 18.62
CA TRP A 62 -18.79 1.56 18.36
C TRP A 62 -17.66 1.78 17.34
N ALA A 63 -17.95 2.50 16.25
CA ALA A 63 -16.94 2.77 15.21
C ALA A 63 -15.75 3.60 15.75
N ARG A 64 -16.01 4.56 16.63
CA ARG A 64 -14.99 5.36 17.30
C ARG A 64 -14.19 4.51 18.29
N ALA A 65 -14.88 3.69 19.09
CA ALA A 65 -14.25 2.79 20.06
C ALA A 65 -13.35 1.77 19.35
N ARG A 66 -13.82 1.15 18.26
CA ARG A 66 -13.05 0.20 17.45
C ARG A 66 -11.81 0.85 16.85
N ARG A 67 -11.92 2.05 16.28
CA ARG A 67 -10.79 2.80 15.74
C ARG A 67 -9.77 3.16 16.82
N ALA A 68 -10.23 3.62 17.99
CA ALA A 68 -9.35 3.93 19.11
C ALA A 68 -8.62 2.68 19.63
N ARG A 69 -9.32 1.53 19.67
CA ARG A 69 -8.72 0.25 20.04
C ARG A 69 -7.66 -0.18 19.00
N PHE A 70 -7.97 -0.12 17.70
CA PHE A 70 -7.01 -0.39 16.63
C PHE A 70 -5.75 0.49 16.76
N ALA A 71 -5.91 1.78 17.02
CA ALA A 71 -4.80 2.69 17.23
C ALA A 71 -3.95 2.32 18.45
N LYS A 72 -4.56 1.86 19.55
CA LYS A 72 -3.84 1.39 20.75
C LYS A 72 -3.05 0.10 20.46
N ILE A 73 -3.63 -0.87 19.77
CA ILE A 73 -2.96 -2.10 19.34
C ILE A 73 -1.82 -1.73 18.40
N SER A 74 -2.12 -0.95 17.37
CA SER A 74 -1.14 -0.43 16.42
C SER A 74 -0.02 0.36 17.07
N ALA A 75 -0.23 1.02 18.19
CA ALA A 75 0.81 1.68 18.97
C ALA A 75 1.55 0.75 19.98
N GLY A 76 1.22 -0.54 20.06
CA GLY A 76 1.77 -1.49 21.05
C GLY A 76 1.40 -1.15 22.50
N ARG A 77 0.26 -0.43 22.68
CA ARG A 77 -0.19 0.02 24.01
C ARG A 77 -1.19 -0.94 24.66
N THR A 78 -1.70 -1.91 23.91
CA THR A 78 -2.62 -2.94 24.40
C THR A 78 -2.44 -4.22 23.60
N ALA A 79 -2.65 -5.36 24.26
CA ALA A 79 -2.62 -6.67 23.61
C ALA A 79 -3.82 -6.87 22.70
N MET A 80 -3.63 -7.64 21.65
CA MET A 80 -4.68 -8.08 20.74
C MET A 80 -5.57 -9.14 21.42
N LYS A 81 -6.87 -9.12 21.10
CA LYS A 81 -7.82 -10.15 21.48
C LYS A 81 -8.31 -10.89 20.22
N ALA A 82 -8.89 -12.07 20.40
CA ALA A 82 -9.37 -12.91 19.30
C ALA A 82 -10.34 -12.21 18.33
N ASN A 83 -11.12 -11.23 18.81
CA ASN A 83 -12.09 -10.48 18.01
C ASN A 83 -11.53 -9.19 17.40
N ASP A 84 -10.23 -8.92 17.54
CA ASP A 84 -9.62 -7.78 16.90
C ASP A 84 -9.37 -8.08 15.40
N ASP A 85 -9.38 -7.04 14.58
CA ASP A 85 -9.16 -7.14 13.15
C ASP A 85 -7.80 -7.82 12.84
N TYR A 86 -7.77 -8.70 11.84
CA TYR A 86 -6.58 -9.40 11.34
C TYR A 86 -5.38 -8.45 11.09
N LEU A 87 -5.63 -7.26 10.54
CA LEU A 87 -4.59 -6.25 10.37
C LEU A 87 -3.95 -5.80 11.68
N SER A 88 -4.71 -5.84 12.77
CA SER A 88 -4.18 -5.56 14.11
C SER A 88 -3.16 -6.61 14.53
N GLY A 89 -3.35 -7.88 14.12
CA GLY A 89 -2.41 -8.98 14.36
C GLY A 89 -1.08 -8.80 13.65
N LYS A 90 -1.11 -8.48 12.36
CA LYS A 90 0.11 -8.21 11.58
C LYS A 90 0.91 -7.03 12.15
N VAL A 91 0.22 -6.01 12.63
CA VAL A 91 0.86 -4.87 13.30
C VAL A 91 1.35 -5.25 14.70
N ALA A 92 0.64 -6.14 15.42
CA ALA A 92 1.04 -6.61 16.74
C ALA A 92 2.30 -7.49 16.68
N ASP A 93 2.42 -8.40 15.72
CA ASP A 93 3.63 -9.21 15.48
C ASP A 93 4.87 -8.33 15.25
N PHE A 94 4.69 -7.22 14.59
CA PHE A 94 5.74 -6.20 14.47
C PHE A 94 6.08 -5.55 15.82
N LYS A 95 5.19 -5.55 16.81
CA LYS A 95 5.28 -4.78 18.07
C LYS A 95 5.43 -5.60 19.34
N ASP A 96 5.20 -6.89 19.32
CA ASP A 96 5.52 -7.78 20.44
C ASP A 96 7.02 -7.73 20.81
N ARG A 97 7.79 -7.16 19.91
CA ARG A 97 9.19 -6.78 20.04
C ARG A 97 9.44 -5.64 21.03
N LYS A 98 8.45 -4.75 21.26
CA LYS A 98 8.61 -3.63 22.21
C LYS A 98 8.37 -4.05 23.68
N SER A 99 7.52 -5.04 23.92
CA SER A 99 7.23 -5.50 25.29
C SER A 99 8.44 -6.17 25.96
N HIS A 100 9.36 -6.76 25.18
CA HIS A 100 10.62 -7.32 25.67
C HIS A 100 11.81 -6.35 25.57
N ALA A 101 11.61 -5.16 24.99
CA ALA A 101 12.66 -4.18 24.73
C ALA A 101 13.23 -3.53 26.00
N SER A 102 12.49 -3.56 27.12
CA SER A 102 12.94 -2.95 28.39
C SER A 102 14.18 -3.61 29.02
N LYS A 103 14.59 -4.78 28.52
CA LYS A 103 15.76 -5.53 29.01
C LYS A 103 16.91 -5.62 28.00
N LEU A 104 16.77 -5.04 26.80
CA LEU A 104 17.76 -5.13 25.74
C LEU A 104 18.56 -3.83 25.62
N SER A 105 19.84 -3.94 25.31
CA SER A 105 20.63 -2.80 24.90
C SER A 105 20.12 -2.22 23.56
N THR A 106 20.45 -0.98 23.26
CA THR A 106 20.08 -0.32 22.00
C THR A 106 20.54 -1.11 20.78
N LYS A 107 21.73 -1.72 20.83
CA LYS A 107 22.30 -2.54 19.76
C LYS A 107 21.47 -3.82 19.55
N GLU A 108 21.16 -4.56 20.60
CA GLU A 108 20.35 -5.78 20.55
C GLU A 108 18.93 -5.49 20.05
N LEU A 109 18.35 -4.37 20.47
CA LEU A 109 17.04 -3.93 19.99
C LEU A 109 17.05 -3.63 18.49
N MET A 110 18.08 -2.93 18.01
CA MET A 110 18.26 -2.60 16.61
C MET A 110 18.42 -3.86 15.74
N GLU A 111 19.29 -4.78 16.16
CA GLU A 111 19.52 -6.07 15.48
C GLU A 111 18.24 -6.91 15.43
N LYS A 112 17.53 -7.04 16.53
CA LYS A 112 16.26 -7.75 16.62
C LYS A 112 15.21 -7.11 15.70
N THR A 113 15.17 -5.80 15.61
CA THR A 113 14.24 -5.06 14.73
C THR A 113 14.57 -5.31 13.26
N LEU A 114 15.84 -5.26 12.87
CA LEU A 114 16.28 -5.55 11.50
C LEU A 114 15.97 -6.98 11.09
N ASN A 115 16.33 -7.97 11.91
CA ASN A 115 16.07 -9.38 11.63
C ASN A 115 14.58 -9.67 11.44
N SER A 116 13.77 -9.02 12.21
CA SER A 116 12.32 -9.12 12.07
C SER A 116 11.80 -8.45 10.81
N ASN A 117 12.35 -7.30 10.44
CA ASN A 117 12.01 -6.62 9.20
C ASN A 117 12.33 -7.50 7.99
N PHE A 118 13.53 -8.08 7.95
CA PHE A 118 13.91 -9.04 6.91
C PHE A 118 12.95 -10.23 6.82
N ARG A 119 12.58 -10.81 7.96
CA ARG A 119 11.65 -11.95 7.99
C ARG A 119 10.31 -11.61 7.37
N ILE A 120 9.73 -10.45 7.70
CA ILE A 120 8.46 -9.99 7.10
C ILE A 120 8.63 -9.79 5.60
N MET A 121 9.70 -9.15 5.16
CA MET A 121 9.92 -8.91 3.74
C MET A 121 10.14 -10.20 2.95
N GLU A 122 10.80 -11.21 3.54
CA GLU A 122 10.93 -12.54 2.92
C GLU A 122 9.56 -13.24 2.79
N GLN A 123 8.70 -13.16 3.79
CA GLN A 123 7.35 -13.69 3.70
C GLN A 123 6.54 -13.03 2.57
N ILE A 124 6.66 -11.70 2.42
CA ILE A 124 6.00 -10.96 1.34
C ILE A 124 6.53 -11.40 -0.03
N ARG A 125 7.86 -11.55 -0.19
CA ARG A 125 8.46 -12.03 -1.45
C ARG A 125 8.08 -13.47 -1.76
N ALA A 126 8.11 -14.35 -0.77
CA ALA A 126 7.66 -15.73 -0.92
C ALA A 126 6.18 -15.81 -1.35
N ARG A 127 5.32 -14.93 -0.82
CA ARG A 127 3.92 -14.84 -1.24
C ARG A 127 3.79 -14.45 -2.72
N VAL A 128 4.63 -13.55 -3.22
CA VAL A 128 4.65 -13.21 -4.65
C VAL A 128 4.99 -14.44 -5.49
N ASP A 129 6.03 -15.19 -5.13
CA ASP A 129 6.44 -16.43 -5.83
C ASP A 129 5.36 -17.51 -5.81
N LEU A 130 4.59 -17.61 -4.74
CA LEU A 130 3.51 -18.60 -4.64
C LEU A 130 2.31 -18.26 -5.52
N ILE A 131 2.05 -16.98 -5.75
CA ILE A 131 0.81 -16.52 -6.41
C ILE A 131 1.04 -16.19 -7.88
N VAL A 132 2.11 -15.47 -8.22
CA VAL A 132 2.37 -14.99 -9.59
C VAL A 132 3.10 -16.06 -10.39
N LYS A 133 2.48 -16.52 -11.46
CA LYS A 133 2.94 -17.67 -12.25
C LYS A 133 4.11 -17.33 -13.18
N ASP A 134 4.08 -16.16 -13.79
CA ASP A 134 5.19 -15.71 -14.65
C ASP A 134 6.36 -15.25 -13.78
N ARG A 135 7.50 -15.91 -13.95
CA ARG A 135 8.69 -15.68 -13.12
C ARG A 135 9.26 -14.27 -13.25
N LYS A 136 9.21 -13.70 -14.46
CA LYS A 136 9.70 -12.34 -14.71
C LYS A 136 8.83 -11.31 -13.99
N THR A 137 7.51 -11.44 -14.11
CA THR A 137 6.55 -10.60 -13.42
C THR A 137 6.65 -10.78 -11.88
N ALA A 138 6.78 -12.01 -11.40
CA ALA A 138 6.96 -12.28 -9.98
C ALA A 138 8.19 -11.57 -9.43
N GLU A 139 9.34 -11.66 -10.11
CA GLU A 139 10.57 -11.00 -9.67
C GLU A 139 10.41 -9.47 -9.64
N ALA A 140 9.80 -8.89 -10.65
CA ALA A 140 9.54 -7.45 -10.71
C ALA A 140 8.57 -6.96 -9.62
N LEU A 141 7.67 -7.80 -9.13
CA LEU A 141 6.71 -7.46 -8.06
C LEU A 141 7.29 -7.60 -6.64
N LYS A 142 8.51 -8.12 -6.47
CA LYS A 142 9.14 -8.29 -5.16
C LYS A 142 9.72 -6.97 -4.64
N PRO A 143 9.31 -6.51 -3.45
CA PRO A 143 9.90 -5.32 -2.84
C PRO A 143 11.22 -5.65 -2.12
N TYR A 144 12.27 -4.86 -2.37
CA TYR A 144 13.61 -5.03 -1.77
C TYR A 144 14.01 -3.86 -0.85
N TYR A 145 13.05 -3.11 -0.35
CA TYR A 145 13.25 -2.07 0.66
C TYR A 145 12.78 -2.56 2.06
N PRO A 146 13.26 -1.97 3.16
CA PRO A 146 12.81 -2.36 4.51
C PRO A 146 11.31 -2.12 4.72
N TYR A 147 10.63 -3.07 5.38
CA TYR A 147 9.22 -2.96 5.72
C TYR A 147 8.91 -1.67 6.48
N GLY A 148 7.94 -0.91 6.02
CA GLY A 148 7.56 0.38 6.61
C GLY A 148 8.24 1.59 5.98
N CYS A 149 9.27 1.45 5.12
CA CYS A 149 9.81 2.56 4.34
C CYS A 149 8.82 3.13 3.34
N LYS A 150 7.97 2.27 2.80
CA LYS A 150 6.74 2.64 2.08
C LYS A 150 5.56 2.12 2.86
N ARG A 151 4.39 2.74 2.66
CA ARG A 151 3.16 2.30 3.32
C ARG A 151 2.88 0.84 2.97
N PRO A 152 2.86 -0.08 3.94
CA PRO A 152 2.45 -1.45 3.71
C PRO A 152 1.01 -1.50 3.21
N THR A 153 0.75 -2.34 2.23
CA THR A 153 -0.58 -2.55 1.66
C THR A 153 -1.02 -3.99 1.88
N PHE A 154 -2.33 -4.21 1.82
CA PHE A 154 -2.94 -5.51 2.09
C PHE A 154 -4.05 -5.73 1.07
N HIS A 155 -3.93 -6.79 0.27
CA HIS A 155 -4.95 -7.12 -0.73
C HIS A 155 -4.82 -8.57 -1.17
N ASP A 156 -5.95 -9.26 -1.31
CA ASP A 156 -5.95 -10.68 -1.66
C ASP A 156 -5.93 -10.91 -3.18
N GLU A 157 -6.54 -10.01 -3.96
CA GLU A 157 -6.69 -10.15 -5.42
C GLU A 157 -5.61 -9.40 -6.24
N TYR A 158 -4.76 -8.55 -5.62
CA TYR A 158 -3.78 -7.75 -6.36
C TYR A 158 -2.75 -8.62 -7.10
N LEU A 159 -2.10 -9.54 -6.42
CA LEU A 159 -1.12 -10.44 -7.03
C LEU A 159 -1.75 -11.40 -8.04
N PRO A 160 -2.91 -12.04 -7.75
CA PRO A 160 -3.61 -12.86 -8.73
C PRO A 160 -3.97 -12.16 -10.03
N ALA A 161 -4.23 -10.83 -9.99
CA ALA A 161 -4.57 -10.05 -11.18
C ALA A 161 -3.48 -10.15 -12.26
N PHE A 162 -2.22 -10.24 -11.90
CA PHE A 162 -1.09 -10.38 -12.84
C PHE A 162 -0.97 -11.77 -13.49
N ASN A 163 -1.83 -12.71 -13.14
CA ASN A 163 -1.95 -13.99 -13.83
C ASN A 163 -2.95 -13.97 -14.99
N LEU A 164 -3.70 -12.88 -15.15
CA LEU A 164 -4.63 -12.70 -16.24
C LEU A 164 -3.87 -12.29 -17.52
N SER A 165 -4.23 -12.87 -18.64
CA SER A 165 -3.51 -12.68 -19.90
C SER A 165 -3.53 -11.26 -20.47
N HIS A 166 -4.52 -10.47 -20.07
CA HIS A 166 -4.71 -9.07 -20.48
C HIS A 166 -4.18 -8.06 -19.44
N VAL A 167 -3.47 -8.51 -18.39
CA VAL A 167 -2.85 -7.64 -17.38
C VAL A 167 -1.34 -7.71 -17.52
N HIS A 168 -0.73 -6.59 -17.87
CA HIS A 168 0.69 -6.48 -18.18
C HIS A 168 1.40 -5.60 -17.18
N LEU A 169 2.41 -6.14 -16.50
CA LEU A 169 3.33 -5.34 -15.68
C LEU A 169 4.43 -4.77 -16.59
N VAL A 170 4.55 -3.46 -16.62
CA VAL A 170 5.64 -2.73 -17.27
C VAL A 170 6.57 -2.19 -16.18
N ASP A 171 7.72 -2.83 -16.02
CA ASP A 171 8.74 -2.37 -15.08
C ASP A 171 9.46 -1.14 -15.66
N THR A 172 9.28 0.00 -15.00
CA THR A 172 9.85 1.29 -15.41
C THR A 172 10.96 1.76 -14.47
N ALA A 173 11.53 0.85 -13.68
CA ALA A 173 12.65 1.18 -12.79
C ALA A 173 13.91 1.59 -13.60
N PRO A 174 14.77 2.47 -13.06
CA PRO A 174 14.57 3.25 -11.84
C PRO A 174 13.84 4.58 -12.06
N ASN A 175 13.70 5.04 -13.31
CA ASN A 175 13.34 6.42 -13.64
C ASN A 175 11.83 6.67 -13.78
N GLY A 176 11.04 5.62 -13.99
CA GLY A 176 9.60 5.72 -14.28
C GLY A 176 9.33 5.80 -15.77
N VAL A 177 8.09 6.18 -16.13
CA VAL A 177 7.65 6.37 -17.52
C VAL A 177 8.45 7.50 -18.18
N GLU A 178 8.92 7.28 -19.39
CA GLU A 178 9.78 8.23 -20.12
C GLU A 178 8.95 9.32 -20.80
N LYS A 179 7.87 8.94 -21.47
CA LYS A 179 7.03 9.86 -22.26
C LYS A 179 5.59 9.38 -22.30
N ILE A 180 4.70 10.34 -22.37
CA ILE A 180 3.28 10.12 -22.65
C ILE A 180 2.93 11.02 -23.84
N ASP A 181 2.33 10.45 -24.86
CA ASP A 181 1.87 11.19 -26.02
C ASP A 181 0.47 10.72 -26.47
N LYS A 182 0.00 11.22 -27.62
CA LYS A 182 -1.33 10.90 -28.16
C LYS A 182 -1.51 9.41 -28.53
N ASP A 183 -0.42 8.69 -28.70
CA ASP A 183 -0.43 7.29 -29.16
C ASP A 183 -0.30 6.31 -27.99
N GLY A 184 0.04 6.81 -26.78
CA GLY A 184 0.13 5.99 -25.58
C GLY A 184 1.23 6.39 -24.60
N VAL A 185 1.72 5.40 -23.88
CA VAL A 185 2.82 5.54 -22.90
C VAL A 185 4.07 4.90 -23.49
N CYS A 186 5.16 5.67 -23.54
CA CYS A 186 6.44 5.19 -24.05
C CYS A 186 7.41 4.86 -22.92
N HIS A 187 8.05 3.71 -23.00
CA HIS A 187 9.11 3.29 -22.08
C HIS A 187 10.05 2.29 -22.77
N ALA A 188 11.36 2.44 -22.58
CA ALA A 188 12.41 1.57 -23.13
C ALA A 188 12.31 1.33 -24.65
N GLY A 189 11.89 2.34 -25.40
CA GLY A 189 11.69 2.26 -26.85
C GLY A 189 10.41 1.56 -27.31
N GLU A 190 9.60 1.06 -26.39
CA GLU A 190 8.29 0.48 -26.66
C GLU A 190 7.17 1.51 -26.44
N ASN A 191 6.11 1.42 -27.25
CA ASN A 191 4.90 2.21 -27.09
C ASN A 191 3.74 1.30 -26.64
N TYR A 192 3.13 1.65 -25.53
CA TYR A 192 1.99 0.96 -24.93
C TYR A 192 0.72 1.78 -25.25
N PRO A 193 -0.07 1.37 -26.25
CA PRO A 193 -1.23 2.14 -26.66
C PRO A 193 -2.33 2.01 -25.61
N VAL A 194 -2.81 3.13 -25.09
CA VAL A 194 -3.86 3.21 -24.09
C VAL A 194 -4.96 4.18 -24.52
N ASP A 195 -6.21 3.84 -24.23
CA ASP A 195 -7.38 4.68 -24.48
C ASP A 195 -7.68 5.57 -23.26
N VAL A 196 -7.25 5.12 -22.07
CA VAL A 196 -7.38 5.83 -20.79
C VAL A 196 -6.12 5.66 -19.97
N LEU A 197 -5.64 6.73 -19.37
CA LEU A 197 -4.49 6.71 -18.46
C LEU A 197 -4.89 7.20 -17.07
N ILE A 198 -4.62 6.37 -16.07
CA ILE A 198 -4.89 6.64 -14.65
C ILE A 198 -3.58 6.95 -13.93
N TYR A 199 -3.53 8.10 -13.27
CA TYR A 199 -2.41 8.48 -12.44
C TYR A 199 -2.65 8.06 -10.98
N ALA A 200 -1.94 7.02 -10.52
CA ALA A 200 -1.94 6.56 -9.13
C ALA A 200 -0.58 6.86 -8.46
N THR A 201 0.01 8.02 -8.79
CA THR A 201 1.39 8.40 -8.46
C THR A 201 1.56 8.94 -7.04
N GLY A 202 0.46 9.09 -6.28
CA GLY A 202 0.47 9.57 -4.90
C GLY A 202 0.22 11.08 -4.76
N PHE A 203 0.36 11.58 -3.53
CA PHE A 203 0.08 12.97 -3.17
C PHE A 203 1.36 13.69 -2.73
N GLN A 204 1.45 14.97 -3.03
CA GLN A 204 2.47 15.87 -2.48
C GLN A 204 2.04 16.35 -1.09
N TRP A 205 2.13 15.48 -0.10
CA TRP A 205 1.62 15.74 1.26
C TRP A 205 2.37 16.85 2.01
N MET A 206 3.64 17.13 1.65
CA MET A 206 4.46 18.20 2.25
C MET A 206 4.27 19.57 1.58
N ALA A 207 3.69 19.62 0.39
CA ALA A 207 3.57 20.84 -0.42
C ALA A 207 2.14 21.07 -0.93
N THR A 208 1.13 20.66 -0.16
CA THR A 208 -0.25 20.82 -0.58
C THR A 208 -0.64 22.30 -0.55
N SER A 209 -1.39 22.74 -1.55
CA SER A 209 -2.00 24.08 -1.60
C SER A 209 -2.84 24.39 -0.34
N THR A 210 -3.37 23.36 0.32
CA THR A 210 -4.09 23.46 1.59
C THR A 210 -3.28 24.16 2.68
N PHE A 211 -1.96 23.91 2.75
CA PHE A 211 -1.12 24.57 3.76
C PHE A 211 -0.93 26.07 3.51
N ASN A 212 -1.04 26.50 2.25
CA ASN A 212 -1.06 27.94 1.90
C ASN A 212 -2.38 28.62 2.31
N MET A 213 -3.46 27.85 2.41
CA MET A 213 -4.78 28.38 2.80
C MET A 213 -4.95 28.51 4.32
N ILE A 214 -4.12 27.84 5.10
CA ILE A 214 -4.15 27.91 6.57
C ILE A 214 -3.29 29.08 7.02
N ILE A 215 -3.95 30.19 7.36
CA ILE A 215 -3.28 31.43 7.80
C ILE A 215 -3.33 31.52 9.33
N GLY A 216 -2.17 31.69 9.94
CA GLY A 216 -2.04 31.91 11.37
C GLY A 216 -2.45 33.31 11.82
N ARG A 217 -2.52 33.56 13.13
CA ARG A 217 -2.87 34.87 13.71
C ARG A 217 -1.91 36.00 13.30
N THR A 218 -0.70 35.67 12.91
CA THR A 218 0.34 36.61 12.47
C THR A 218 0.29 36.93 10.99
N GLY A 219 -0.68 36.38 10.23
CA GLY A 219 -0.77 36.51 8.78
C GLY A 219 0.14 35.57 7.99
N ALA A 220 1.00 34.77 8.65
CA ALA A 220 1.85 33.81 7.97
C ALA A 220 1.07 32.51 7.64
N SER A 221 1.33 31.94 6.45
CA SER A 221 0.77 30.64 6.08
C SER A 221 1.45 29.49 6.84
N LEU A 222 0.73 28.39 7.00
CA LEU A 222 1.31 27.17 7.58
C LEU A 222 2.46 26.65 6.71
N HIS A 223 2.35 26.80 5.40
CA HIS A 223 3.39 26.42 4.45
C HIS A 223 4.69 27.22 4.69
N ASP A 224 4.61 28.55 4.81
CA ASP A 224 5.77 29.40 5.02
C ASP A 224 6.44 29.09 6.37
N LYS A 225 5.62 28.86 7.40
CA LYS A 225 6.12 28.47 8.72
C LYS A 225 6.91 27.15 8.69
N TRP A 226 6.41 26.14 8.01
CA TRP A 226 7.10 24.85 7.92
C TRP A 226 8.33 24.90 7.02
N LYS A 227 8.27 25.66 5.92
CA LYS A 227 9.41 25.85 5.03
C LYS A 227 10.56 26.59 5.70
N SER A 228 10.29 27.49 6.62
CA SER A 228 11.30 28.27 7.34
C SER A 228 11.90 27.53 8.54
N GLN A 229 11.26 26.46 9.03
CA GLN A 229 11.71 25.71 10.22
C GLN A 229 12.36 24.35 9.88
N GLY A 230 12.51 23.99 8.58
CA GLY A 230 13.16 22.78 8.07
C GLY A 230 12.20 21.64 7.89
#